data_95bb42c33ff309ccc6b9c47ace183356
#
_entry.id   95bb42c33ff309ccc6b9c47ace183356
#
_cell.length_a   1.000
_cell.length_b   1.000
_cell.length_c   1.000
_cell.angle_alpha   90.00
_cell.angle_beta   90.00
_cell.angle_gamma   90.00
#
_symmetry.space_group_name_H-M   'P 1'
#
loop_
_entity.id
_entity.type
_entity.pdbx_description
1 polymer ?
#
loop_
_entity_poly.entity_id
_entity_poly.type
_entity_poly.pdbx_seq_one_letter_code
_entity_poly.pdbx_strand_id
1 'polypeptide(L)'
;LSLLELLSAPQAEAFRRWFDISLLIGQEDRACEVMRKSPQIAPTFPARVFCLARGGDWEAAALSLRTGQTLGTIDPQTAELLGRFLDPDLYEGQPPLPMPERPSPLVLRMMEAIGEAIPTGTLPVAFAQADLRSNTGWKPRIEAGERLARTGAIPPNRLLGLYTEQKAAASGGVWERVKGVQAI
;
A
#
# COMPACT_ATOMS: atom_id res chain seq x y z
N LEU A 1 -20.37 12.76 -26.89
CA LEU A 1 -19.64 12.72 -25.61
C LEU A 1 -19.86 11.41 -24.85
N SER A 2 -21.11 10.91 -24.77
CA SER A 2 -21.45 9.73 -23.96
C SER A 2 -20.78 8.40 -24.39
N LEU A 3 -20.48 8.20 -25.67
CA LEU A 3 -19.85 6.96 -26.18
C LEU A 3 -18.34 6.89 -25.82
N LEU A 4 -17.66 8.00 -25.82
CA LEU A 4 -16.26 8.10 -25.39
C LEU A 4 -16.13 7.94 -23.87
N GLU A 5 -17.11 8.43 -23.10
CA GLU A 5 -17.17 8.24 -21.64
C GLU A 5 -17.43 6.77 -21.27
N LEU A 6 -18.29 6.06 -22.01
CA LEU A 6 -18.55 4.63 -21.82
C LEU A 6 -17.34 3.74 -22.16
N LEU A 7 -16.48 4.16 -23.09
CA LEU A 7 -15.27 3.42 -23.46
C LEU A 7 -14.11 3.69 -22.48
N SER A 8 -14.09 4.83 -21.81
CA SER A 8 -13.04 5.19 -20.84
C SER A 8 -13.30 4.63 -19.42
N ALA A 9 -14.56 4.42 -19.05
CA ALA A 9 -14.92 3.92 -17.72
C ALA A 9 -14.31 2.53 -17.38
N PRO A 10 -14.34 1.52 -18.29
CA PRO A 10 -13.68 0.24 -18.04
C PRO A 10 -12.17 0.35 -17.87
N GLN A 11 -11.53 1.26 -18.62
CA GLN A 11 -10.08 1.48 -18.52
C GLN A 11 -9.70 2.17 -17.21
N ALA A 12 -10.47 3.15 -16.75
CA ALA A 12 -10.26 3.83 -15.48
C ALA A 12 -10.41 2.86 -14.29
N GLU A 13 -11.43 2.00 -14.30
CA GLU A 13 -11.63 0.99 -13.25
C GLU A 13 -10.52 -0.08 -13.27
N ALA A 14 -10.12 -0.54 -14.43
CA ALA A 14 -9.02 -1.49 -14.57
C ALA A 14 -7.71 -0.89 -14.06
N PHE A 15 -7.44 0.39 -14.37
CA PHE A 15 -6.29 1.10 -13.86
C PHE A 15 -6.35 1.27 -12.34
N ARG A 16 -7.51 1.64 -11.79
CA ARG A 16 -7.70 1.76 -10.34
C ARG A 16 -7.33 0.46 -9.62
N ARG A 17 -7.85 -0.67 -10.08
CA ARG A 17 -7.54 -2.00 -9.50
C ARG A 17 -6.06 -2.35 -9.64
N TRP A 18 -5.47 -2.08 -10.79
CA TRP A 18 -4.05 -2.31 -11.01
C TRP A 18 -3.18 -1.41 -10.11
N PHE A 19 -3.56 -0.14 -9.92
CA PHE A 19 -2.89 0.78 -9.01
C PHE A 19 -2.94 0.27 -7.58
N ASP A 20 -4.12 -0.13 -7.08
CA ASP A 20 -4.31 -0.68 -5.74
C ASP A 20 -3.45 -1.94 -5.52
N ILE A 21 -3.41 -2.85 -6.49
CA ILE A 21 -2.55 -4.04 -6.44
C ILE A 21 -1.07 -3.64 -6.40
N SER A 22 -0.67 -2.69 -7.25
CA SER A 22 0.71 -2.22 -7.33
C SER A 22 1.19 -1.63 -6.00
N LEU A 23 0.34 -0.88 -5.29
CA LEU A 23 0.60 -0.38 -3.95
C LEU A 23 0.83 -1.51 -2.95
N LEU A 24 0.00 -2.54 -2.96
CA LEU A 24 0.11 -3.68 -2.03
C LEU A 24 1.37 -4.50 -2.27
N ILE A 25 1.79 -4.69 -3.52
CA ILE A 25 2.98 -5.50 -3.85
C ILE A 25 4.29 -4.71 -3.94
N GLY A 26 4.26 -3.37 -3.70
CA GLY A 26 5.44 -2.52 -3.76
C GLY A 26 5.94 -2.20 -5.17
N GLN A 27 5.03 -2.11 -6.15
CA GLN A 27 5.32 -1.75 -7.54
C GLN A 27 4.63 -0.45 -7.96
N GLU A 28 4.38 0.44 -7.00
CA GLU A 28 3.68 1.70 -7.21
C GLU A 28 4.39 2.64 -8.20
N ASP A 29 5.72 2.59 -8.29
CA ASP A 29 6.48 3.47 -9.19
C ASP A 29 6.09 3.26 -10.65
N ARG A 30 5.86 1.99 -11.05
CA ARG A 30 5.40 1.66 -12.40
C ARG A 30 4.00 2.21 -12.67
N ALA A 31 3.10 2.10 -11.68
CA ALA A 31 1.75 2.63 -11.81
C ALA A 31 1.73 4.17 -11.84
N CYS A 32 2.58 4.81 -11.02
CA CYS A 32 2.78 6.24 -11.03
C CYS A 32 3.38 6.75 -12.36
N GLU A 33 4.28 5.99 -12.98
CA GLU A 33 4.81 6.36 -14.30
C GLU A 33 3.72 6.38 -15.39
N VAL A 34 2.82 5.39 -15.38
CA VAL A 34 1.67 5.38 -16.29
C VAL A 34 0.75 6.56 -16.03
N MET A 35 0.48 6.86 -14.75
CA MET A 35 -0.35 8.01 -14.37
C MET A 35 0.28 9.35 -14.81
N ARG A 36 1.60 9.51 -14.76
CA ARG A 36 2.28 10.72 -15.26
C ARG A 36 2.08 10.93 -16.76
N LYS A 37 2.12 9.84 -17.54
CA LYS A 37 1.88 9.88 -19.00
C LYS A 37 0.43 10.15 -19.36
N SER A 38 -0.51 9.79 -18.48
CA SER A 38 -1.95 9.91 -18.68
C SER A 38 -2.65 10.39 -17.40
N PRO A 39 -2.51 11.68 -17.01
CA PRO A 39 -3.00 12.20 -15.72
C PRO A 39 -4.50 12.03 -15.49
N GLN A 40 -5.29 11.96 -16.56
CA GLN A 40 -6.75 11.78 -16.52
C GLN A 40 -7.17 10.40 -16.01
N ILE A 41 -6.26 9.40 -15.97
CA ILE A 41 -6.56 8.06 -15.50
C ILE A 41 -6.39 7.92 -13.97
N ALA A 42 -5.95 8.97 -13.29
CA ALA A 42 -5.74 8.96 -11.84
C ALA A 42 -7.03 8.52 -11.11
N PRO A 43 -6.98 7.46 -10.28
CA PRO A 43 -8.18 6.93 -9.63
C PRO A 43 -8.77 7.91 -8.60
N THR A 44 -7.92 8.69 -7.97
CA THR A 44 -8.31 9.74 -7.01
C THR A 44 -7.32 10.90 -7.05
N PHE A 45 -7.74 12.06 -6.56
CA PHE A 45 -6.84 13.21 -6.43
C PHE A 45 -5.67 12.93 -5.47
N PRO A 46 -5.85 12.29 -4.30
CA PRO A 46 -4.74 11.86 -3.44
C PRO A 46 -3.73 10.93 -4.13
N ALA A 47 -4.19 10.01 -4.98
CA ALA A 47 -3.31 9.14 -5.75
C ALA A 47 -2.41 9.93 -6.72
N ARG A 48 -2.96 10.99 -7.33
CA ARG A 48 -2.18 11.90 -8.18
C ARG A 48 -1.11 12.64 -7.39
N VAL A 49 -1.44 13.19 -6.21
CA VAL A 49 -0.48 13.89 -5.33
C VAL A 49 0.64 12.92 -4.90
N PHE A 50 0.29 11.71 -4.47
CA PHE A 50 1.23 10.66 -4.12
C PHE A 50 2.19 10.35 -5.28
N CYS A 51 1.67 10.16 -6.49
CA CYS A 51 2.49 9.83 -7.66
C CYS A 51 3.37 10.98 -8.15
N LEU A 52 2.97 12.24 -7.96
CA LEU A 52 3.83 13.40 -8.21
C LEU A 52 5.05 13.37 -7.29
N ALA A 53 4.84 13.18 -5.98
CA ALA A 53 5.92 13.08 -5.01
C ALA A 53 6.84 11.88 -5.28
N ARG A 54 6.28 10.69 -5.56
CA ARG A 54 7.05 9.49 -5.95
C ARG A 54 7.88 9.69 -7.23
N GLY A 55 7.42 10.55 -8.13
CA GLY A 55 8.13 10.95 -9.33
C GLY A 55 9.22 12.01 -9.11
N GLY A 56 9.38 12.51 -7.88
CA GLY A 56 10.33 13.56 -7.52
C GLY A 56 9.81 14.99 -7.72
N ASP A 57 8.57 15.15 -8.17
CA ASP A 57 7.96 16.48 -8.39
C ASP A 57 7.23 16.95 -7.12
N TRP A 58 8.03 17.22 -6.07
CA TRP A 58 7.53 17.62 -4.75
C TRP A 58 6.80 18.95 -4.75
N GLU A 59 7.24 19.90 -5.59
CA GLU A 59 6.60 21.22 -5.72
C GLU A 59 5.19 21.09 -6.31
N ALA A 60 5.05 20.32 -7.39
CA ALA A 60 3.73 20.08 -7.99
C ALA A 60 2.82 19.27 -7.04
N ALA A 61 3.37 18.32 -6.27
CA ALA A 61 2.62 17.58 -5.28
C ALA A 61 2.09 18.51 -4.17
N ALA A 62 2.94 19.37 -3.60
CA ALA A 62 2.57 20.33 -2.56
C ALA A 62 1.56 21.37 -3.07
N LEU A 63 1.74 21.88 -4.29
CA LEU A 63 0.78 22.80 -4.91
C LEU A 63 -0.58 22.11 -5.14
N SER A 64 -0.55 20.87 -5.64
CA SER A 64 -1.77 20.10 -5.84
C SER A 64 -2.50 19.85 -4.52
N LEU A 65 -1.79 19.48 -3.45
CA LEU A 65 -2.39 19.31 -2.12
C LEU A 65 -3.11 20.58 -1.66
N ARG A 66 -2.43 21.73 -1.70
CA ARG A 66 -3.02 23.02 -1.31
C ARG A 66 -4.24 23.38 -2.14
N THR A 67 -4.17 23.14 -3.44
CA THR A 67 -5.30 23.37 -4.34
C THR A 67 -6.49 22.47 -3.96
N GLY A 68 -6.24 21.18 -3.72
CA GLY A 68 -7.28 20.22 -3.33
C GLY A 68 -7.93 20.56 -1.99
N GLN A 69 -7.15 21.04 -1.01
CA GLN A 69 -7.67 21.53 0.27
C GLN A 69 -8.56 22.76 0.08
N THR A 70 -8.11 23.76 -0.70
CA THR A 70 -8.86 24.99 -0.97
C THR A 70 -10.19 24.72 -1.69
N LEU A 71 -10.19 23.76 -2.62
CA LEU A 71 -11.38 23.35 -3.38
C LEU A 71 -12.28 22.35 -2.65
N GLY A 72 -11.87 21.87 -1.46
CA GLY A 72 -12.62 20.86 -0.71
C GLY A 72 -12.71 19.49 -1.40
N THR A 73 -11.78 19.19 -2.31
CA THR A 73 -11.74 17.90 -3.05
C THR A 73 -11.00 16.80 -2.30
N ILE A 74 -10.36 17.14 -1.18
CA ILE A 74 -9.67 16.22 -0.28
C ILE A 74 -10.27 16.40 1.11
N ASP A 75 -10.64 15.29 1.75
CA ASP A 75 -11.09 15.34 3.15
C ASP A 75 -9.93 15.71 4.10
N PRO A 76 -10.21 16.30 5.28
CA PRO A 76 -9.18 16.80 6.19
C PRO A 76 -8.18 15.72 6.66
N GLN A 77 -8.63 14.48 6.89
CA GLN A 77 -7.76 13.40 7.37
C GLN A 77 -6.78 12.96 6.27
N THR A 78 -7.27 12.81 5.05
CA THR A 78 -6.41 12.50 3.89
C THR A 78 -5.46 13.66 3.59
N ALA A 79 -5.91 14.91 3.75
CA ALA A 79 -5.07 16.09 3.55
C ALA A 79 -3.93 16.15 4.58
N GLU A 80 -4.20 15.82 5.85
CA GLU A 80 -3.18 15.74 6.89
C GLU A 80 -2.18 14.62 6.62
N LEU A 81 -2.66 13.43 6.26
CA LEU A 81 -1.78 12.30 5.90
C LEU A 81 -0.87 12.66 4.71
N LEU A 82 -1.41 13.29 3.67
CA LEU A 82 -0.60 13.77 2.55
C LEU A 82 0.39 14.86 2.97
N GLY A 83 0.01 15.75 3.87
CA GLY A 83 0.90 16.77 4.43
C GLY A 83 2.10 16.15 5.12
N ARG A 84 1.89 15.17 6.02
CA ARG A 84 2.96 14.42 6.71
C ARG A 84 3.83 13.62 5.75
N PHE A 85 3.23 13.08 4.70
CA PHE A 85 3.96 12.35 3.67
C PHE A 85 4.87 13.26 2.82
N LEU A 86 4.43 14.48 2.53
CA LEU A 86 5.17 15.43 1.70
C LEU A 86 6.24 16.22 2.48
N ASP A 87 5.98 16.52 3.73
CA ASP A 87 6.87 17.34 4.56
C ASP A 87 6.85 16.80 6.01
N PRO A 88 7.54 15.67 6.27
CA PRO A 88 7.56 15.05 7.60
C PRO A 88 8.16 15.98 8.67
N ASP A 89 9.10 16.85 8.31
CA ASP A 89 9.76 17.75 9.25
C ASP A 89 8.78 18.78 9.85
N LEU A 90 7.80 19.22 9.07
CA LEU A 90 6.75 20.14 9.53
C LEU A 90 5.88 19.52 10.63
N TYR A 91 5.81 18.20 10.70
CA TYR A 91 4.95 17.45 11.62
C TYR A 91 5.75 16.72 12.71
N GLU A 92 7.05 17.00 12.83
CA GLU A 92 7.88 16.40 13.87
C GLU A 92 7.32 16.71 15.27
N GLY A 93 7.24 15.69 16.12
CA GLY A 93 6.71 15.81 17.48
C GLY A 93 5.18 15.89 17.59
N GLN A 94 4.44 15.88 16.50
CA GLN A 94 2.99 15.79 16.56
C GLN A 94 2.52 14.38 16.94
N PRO A 95 1.32 14.25 17.59
CA PRO A 95 0.77 12.92 17.91
C PRO A 95 0.54 12.10 16.63
N PRO A 96 0.61 10.75 16.72
CA PRO A 96 0.33 9.89 15.59
C PRO A 96 -1.09 10.08 15.06
N LEU A 97 -1.28 9.79 13.77
CA LEU A 97 -2.61 9.85 13.15
C LEU A 97 -3.55 8.77 13.71
N PRO A 98 -4.85 9.05 13.78
CA PRO A 98 -5.81 8.04 14.16
C PRO A 98 -5.78 6.88 13.17
N MET A 99 -5.77 5.65 13.69
CA MET A 99 -5.74 4.43 12.87
C MET A 99 -7.05 4.31 12.08
N PRO A 100 -7.02 4.26 10.73
CA PRO A 100 -8.22 4.13 9.93
C PRO A 100 -8.80 2.72 10.05
N GLU A 101 -10.11 2.60 10.25
CA GLU A 101 -10.80 1.30 10.33
C GLU A 101 -10.76 0.52 9.00
N ARG A 102 -10.84 1.23 7.89
CA ARG A 102 -10.89 0.67 6.53
C ARG A 102 -9.92 1.40 5.60
N PRO A 103 -8.62 1.20 5.78
CA PRO A 103 -7.64 1.87 4.94
C PRO A 103 -7.75 1.41 3.48
N SER A 104 -7.58 2.34 2.55
CA SER A 104 -7.29 1.98 1.16
C SER A 104 -5.81 1.53 1.03
N PRO A 105 -5.43 0.82 -0.06
CA PRO A 105 -4.02 0.52 -0.32
C PRO A 105 -3.11 1.76 -0.35
N LEU A 106 -3.62 2.89 -0.84
CA LEU A 106 -2.88 4.15 -0.83
C LEU A 106 -2.64 4.66 0.59
N VAL A 107 -3.67 4.65 1.44
CA VAL A 107 -3.55 5.05 2.85
C VAL A 107 -2.56 4.13 3.58
N LEU A 108 -2.64 2.80 3.38
CA LEU A 108 -1.66 1.86 3.94
C LEU A 108 -0.22 2.25 3.57
N ARG A 109 0.04 2.57 2.31
CA ARG A 109 1.38 2.93 1.82
C ARG A 109 1.86 4.27 2.35
N MET A 110 0.99 5.28 2.43
CA MET A 110 1.34 6.58 3.01
C MET A 110 1.61 6.48 4.51
N MET A 111 0.78 5.76 5.26
CA MET A 111 0.99 5.52 6.69
C MET A 111 2.32 4.79 6.95
N GLU A 112 2.64 3.78 6.14
CA GLU A 112 3.95 3.11 6.22
C GLU A 112 5.11 4.08 5.92
N ALA A 113 4.95 4.95 4.92
CA ALA A 113 5.98 5.89 4.52
C ALA A 113 6.30 6.95 5.60
N ILE A 114 5.31 7.35 6.40
CA ILE A 114 5.49 8.27 7.53
C ILE A 114 5.88 7.57 8.85
N GLY A 115 6.12 6.24 8.82
CA GLY A 115 6.51 5.45 9.98
C GLY A 115 5.36 4.98 10.87
N GLU A 116 4.11 5.24 10.51
CA GLU A 116 2.91 4.85 11.24
C GLU A 116 2.24 3.61 10.61
N ALA A 117 2.98 2.50 10.48
CA ALA A 117 2.54 1.31 9.75
C ALA A 117 1.25 0.69 10.34
N ILE A 118 0.30 0.38 9.45
CA ILE A 118 -0.98 -0.27 9.80
C ILE A 118 -0.80 -1.79 9.83
N PRO A 119 -1.12 -2.48 10.95
CA PRO A 119 -1.09 -3.93 10.99
C PRO A 119 -2.11 -4.54 10.02
N THR A 120 -1.68 -5.41 9.12
CA THR A 120 -2.56 -5.98 8.09
C THR A 120 -3.37 -7.18 8.59
N GLY A 121 -3.06 -7.71 9.77
CA GLY A 121 -3.65 -8.94 10.32
C GLY A 121 -5.17 -8.97 10.37
N THR A 122 -5.82 -7.85 10.63
CA THR A 122 -7.28 -7.68 10.70
C THR A 122 -7.90 -7.14 9.42
N LEU A 123 -7.08 -6.71 8.44
CA LEU A 123 -7.54 -6.17 7.17
C LEU A 123 -7.95 -7.29 6.20
N PRO A 124 -8.69 -6.98 5.12
CA PRO A 124 -8.98 -7.95 4.07
C PRO A 124 -7.74 -8.70 3.58
N VAL A 125 -7.89 -9.97 3.19
CA VAL A 125 -6.75 -10.85 2.87
C VAL A 125 -5.79 -10.30 1.82
N ALA A 126 -6.28 -9.49 0.87
CA ALA A 126 -5.45 -8.85 -0.15
C ALA A 126 -4.33 -7.98 0.45
N PHE A 127 -4.56 -7.36 1.61
CA PHE A 127 -3.56 -6.54 2.30
C PHE A 127 -2.36 -7.35 2.82
N ALA A 128 -2.52 -8.66 3.03
CA ALA A 128 -1.42 -9.53 3.41
C ALA A 128 -0.32 -9.60 2.33
N GLN A 129 -0.61 -9.22 1.08
CA GLN A 129 0.43 -9.09 0.05
C GLN A 129 1.47 -8.02 0.41
N ALA A 130 1.08 -6.97 1.14
CA ALA A 130 1.99 -5.93 1.57
C ALA A 130 3.07 -6.47 2.53
N ASP A 131 2.73 -7.44 3.37
CA ASP A 131 3.67 -8.05 4.31
C ASP A 131 4.64 -9.03 3.66
N LEU A 132 4.41 -9.47 2.42
CA LEU A 132 5.35 -10.34 1.70
C LEU A 132 6.53 -9.60 1.09
N ARG A 133 6.60 -8.29 1.23
CA ARG A 133 7.71 -7.46 0.73
C ARG A 133 8.97 -7.66 1.57
N SER A 134 10.12 -7.39 0.96
CA SER A 134 11.44 -7.62 1.58
C SER A 134 11.75 -6.74 2.80
N ASN A 135 11.05 -5.61 2.95
CA ASN A 135 11.17 -4.70 4.09
C ASN A 135 10.37 -5.15 5.32
N THR A 136 9.61 -6.22 5.21
CA THR A 136 8.82 -6.80 6.32
C THR A 136 9.62 -7.88 7.04
N GLY A 137 9.53 -7.94 8.36
CA GLY A 137 10.19 -8.97 9.16
C GLY A 137 9.69 -10.39 8.83
N TRP A 138 10.52 -11.40 9.09
CA TRP A 138 10.23 -12.79 8.68
C TRP A 138 8.95 -13.36 9.30
N LYS A 139 8.68 -13.11 10.58
CA LYS A 139 7.46 -13.59 11.25
C LYS A 139 6.17 -13.05 10.58
N PRO A 140 5.97 -11.74 10.40
CA PRO A 140 4.81 -11.21 9.67
C PRO A 140 4.71 -11.77 8.24
N ARG A 141 5.83 -11.97 7.54
CA ARG A 141 5.84 -12.57 6.19
C ARG A 141 5.28 -13.99 6.18
N ILE A 142 5.63 -14.82 7.17
CA ILE A 142 5.08 -16.17 7.29
C ILE A 142 3.58 -16.11 7.59
N GLU A 143 3.16 -15.31 8.58
CA GLU A 143 1.75 -15.15 8.95
C GLU A 143 0.90 -14.66 7.77
N ALA A 144 1.41 -13.70 7.00
CA ALA A 144 0.77 -13.23 5.77
C ALA A 144 0.73 -14.32 4.69
N GLY A 145 1.83 -15.05 4.50
CA GLY A 145 1.91 -16.18 3.57
C GLY A 145 0.89 -17.27 3.91
N GLU A 146 0.74 -17.63 5.18
CA GLU A 146 -0.28 -18.59 5.63
C GLU A 146 -1.71 -18.11 5.33
N ARG A 147 -1.99 -16.82 5.57
CA ARG A 147 -3.32 -16.24 5.25
C ARG A 147 -3.62 -16.31 3.76
N LEU A 148 -2.66 -15.95 2.92
CA LEU A 148 -2.79 -15.97 1.47
C LEU A 148 -2.89 -17.40 0.93
N ALA A 149 -2.11 -18.34 1.46
CA ALA A 149 -2.16 -19.73 1.05
C ALA A 149 -3.53 -20.39 1.34
N ARG A 150 -4.16 -20.08 2.49
CA ARG A 150 -5.52 -20.58 2.82
C ARG A 150 -6.57 -20.17 1.80
N THR A 151 -6.36 -19.09 1.07
CA THR A 151 -7.27 -18.60 0.02
C THR A 151 -6.81 -18.95 -1.39
N GLY A 152 -5.71 -19.70 -1.53
CA GLY A 152 -5.11 -20.02 -2.82
C GLY A 152 -4.46 -18.82 -3.53
N ALA A 153 -4.25 -17.71 -2.82
CA ALA A 153 -3.70 -16.48 -3.41
C ALA A 153 -2.18 -16.53 -3.64
N ILE A 154 -1.49 -17.51 -3.07
CA ILE A 154 -0.08 -17.80 -3.36
C ILE A 154 0.10 -19.31 -3.59
N PRO A 155 1.05 -19.72 -4.46
CA PRO A 155 1.34 -21.14 -4.68
C PRO A 155 2.02 -21.77 -3.45
N PRO A 156 1.84 -23.09 -3.20
CA PRO A 156 2.43 -23.79 -2.06
C PRO A 156 3.96 -23.62 -1.95
N ASN A 157 4.66 -23.64 -3.08
CA ASN A 157 6.12 -23.48 -3.10
C ASN A 157 6.57 -22.10 -2.57
N ARG A 158 5.77 -21.06 -2.75
CA ARG A 158 6.08 -19.75 -2.18
C ARG A 158 5.96 -19.76 -0.65
N LEU A 159 4.95 -20.43 -0.11
CA LEU A 159 4.81 -20.60 1.33
C LEU A 159 5.95 -21.43 1.90
N LEU A 160 6.32 -22.55 1.23
CA LEU A 160 7.46 -23.37 1.62
C LEU A 160 8.75 -22.55 1.63
N GLY A 161 8.97 -21.70 0.63
CA GLY A 161 10.11 -20.79 0.57
C GLY A 161 10.17 -19.85 1.78
N LEU A 162 9.02 -19.29 2.20
CA LEU A 162 8.94 -18.44 3.40
C LEU A 162 9.34 -19.20 4.68
N TYR A 163 8.91 -20.45 4.82
CA TYR A 163 9.26 -21.29 5.99
C TYR A 163 10.74 -21.69 6.03
N THR A 164 11.40 -21.80 4.88
CA THR A 164 12.78 -22.28 4.77
C THR A 164 13.81 -21.16 4.63
N GLU A 165 13.38 -19.91 4.57
CA GLU A 165 14.25 -18.75 4.33
C GLU A 165 15.26 -18.54 5.46
N GLN A 166 14.88 -18.77 6.70
CA GLN A 166 15.72 -18.58 7.88
C GLN A 166 15.47 -19.70 8.90
N LYS A 167 16.33 -19.80 9.94
CA LYS A 167 16.09 -20.68 11.08
C LYS A 167 15.15 -20.03 12.08
N ALA A 168 14.27 -20.84 12.68
CA ALA A 168 13.36 -20.36 13.72
C ALA A 168 14.11 -19.73 14.90
N ALA A 169 13.88 -18.43 15.15
CA ALA A 169 14.60 -17.64 16.16
C ALA A 169 14.04 -17.82 17.58
N ALA A 170 12.84 -18.41 17.73
CA ALA A 170 12.13 -18.54 19.01
C ALA A 170 11.33 -19.86 19.08
N SER A 171 10.50 -20.02 20.11
CA SER A 171 9.56 -21.12 20.29
C SER A 171 8.11 -20.59 20.34
N GLY A 172 7.15 -21.48 20.09
CA GLY A 172 5.72 -21.18 20.11
C GLY A 172 5.16 -20.54 18.83
N GLY A 173 3.84 -20.66 18.63
CA GLY A 173 3.11 -20.02 17.55
C GLY A 173 3.62 -20.39 16.15
N VAL A 174 3.96 -19.38 15.35
CA VAL A 174 4.47 -19.58 13.99
C VAL A 174 5.79 -20.37 13.95
N TRP A 175 6.64 -20.21 14.97
CA TRP A 175 7.96 -20.84 15.02
C TRP A 175 7.89 -22.37 15.15
N GLU A 176 6.86 -22.91 15.83
CA GLU A 176 6.63 -24.35 15.88
C GLU A 176 6.27 -24.91 14.49
N ARG A 177 5.47 -24.17 13.73
CA ARG A 177 5.13 -24.56 12.36
C ARG A 177 6.35 -24.52 11.45
N VAL A 178 7.18 -23.47 11.60
CA VAL A 178 8.46 -23.35 10.87
C VAL A 178 9.36 -24.58 11.14
N LYS A 179 9.58 -24.91 12.41
CA LYS A 179 10.39 -26.07 12.81
C LYS A 179 9.82 -27.38 12.25
N GLY A 180 8.49 -27.55 12.33
CA GLY A 180 7.82 -28.72 11.78
C GLY A 180 8.04 -28.90 10.28
N VAL A 181 7.98 -27.80 9.51
CA VAL A 181 8.25 -27.83 8.05
C VAL A 181 9.72 -28.07 7.74
N GLN A 182 10.63 -27.49 8.53
CA GLN A 182 12.09 -27.65 8.32
C GLN A 182 12.62 -29.03 8.73
N ALA A 183 11.83 -29.80 9.48
CA ALA A 183 12.21 -31.16 9.94
C ALA A 183 11.85 -32.26 8.92
N ILE A 184 11.11 -31.95 7.85
CA ILE A 184 10.72 -32.85 6.77
C ILE A 184 11.82 -32.92 5.70
#